data_10169c485bbc519e0f6407321ee9b953
#
_entry.id   10169c485bbc519e0f6407321ee9b953
#
_cell.length_a   1.000
_cell.length_b   1.000
_cell.length_c   1.000
_cell.angle_alpha   90.00
_cell.angle_beta   90.00
_cell.angle_gamma   90.00
#
_symmetry.space_group_name_H-M   'P 1'
#
loop_
_entity.id
_entity.type
_entity.pdbx_description
1 polymer ?
#
loop_
_entity_poly.entity_id
_entity_poly.type
_entity_poly.pdbx_seq_one_letter_code
_entity_poly.pdbx_strand_id
1 'polypeptide(L)' 'MELILDCRNSMEQLHAQLAQALRFPDWYGNNLDALHDCLSAVSQEIQIILTEPERLPLLVRVLHDCASDNPNIHIT' A
#
# COMPACT_ATOMS: atom_id res chain seq x y z
N MET A 1 4.08 9.55 -8.56
CA MET A 1 3.38 9.88 -7.30
C MET A 1 4.15 9.35 -6.11
N GLU A 2 4.24 10.13 -5.05
CA GLU A 2 4.85 9.69 -3.80
C GLU A 2 3.79 9.58 -2.72
N LEU A 3 3.83 8.47 -1.96
CA LEU A 3 2.95 8.26 -0.82
C LEU A 3 3.80 7.98 0.41
N ILE A 4 3.59 8.77 1.45
CA ILE A 4 4.25 8.53 2.73
C ILE A 4 3.29 7.80 3.64
N LEU A 5 3.63 6.57 4.01
CA LEU A 5 2.85 5.74 4.92
C LEU A 5 3.54 5.71 6.27
N ASP A 6 2.93 6.36 7.24
CA ASP A 6 3.45 6.37 8.60
C ASP A 6 2.90 5.18 9.37
N CYS A 7 3.75 4.20 9.63
CA CYS A 7 3.34 2.95 10.28
C CYS A 7 3.03 3.11 11.77
N ARG A 8 3.10 4.32 12.32
CA ARG A 8 2.59 4.63 13.64
C ARG A 8 1.06 4.78 13.62
N ASN A 9 0.49 5.01 12.45
CA ASN A 9 -0.96 5.04 12.28
C ASN A 9 -1.53 3.63 12.31
N SER A 10 -2.86 3.53 12.54
CA SER A 10 -3.54 2.23 12.51
C SER A 10 -3.63 1.68 11.10
N MET A 11 -3.81 0.35 10.98
CA MET A 11 -4.04 -0.27 9.68
C MET A 11 -5.27 0.32 8.99
N GLU A 12 -6.32 0.60 9.76
CA GLU A 12 -7.54 1.21 9.22
C GLU A 12 -7.24 2.56 8.57
N GLN A 13 -6.43 3.39 9.22
CA GLN A 13 -6.04 4.69 8.68
C GLN A 13 -5.20 4.56 7.42
N LEU A 14 -4.28 3.59 7.40
CA LEU A 14 -3.43 3.36 6.24
C LEU A 14 -4.21 2.80 5.05
N HIS A 15 -5.16 1.89 5.29
CA HIS A 15 -6.05 1.43 4.23
C HIS A 15 -6.84 2.59 3.63
N ALA A 16 -7.37 3.47 4.48
CA ALA A 16 -8.13 4.62 4.01
C ALA A 16 -7.26 5.57 3.19
N GLN A 17 -6.04 5.80 3.63
CA GLN A 17 -5.09 6.65 2.91
C GLN A 17 -4.77 6.10 1.53
N LEU A 18 -4.46 4.81 1.45
CA LEU A 18 -4.14 4.16 0.19
C LEU A 18 -5.34 4.15 -0.75
N ALA A 19 -6.52 3.81 -0.23
CA ALA A 19 -7.73 3.76 -1.03
C ALA A 19 -8.07 5.13 -1.62
N GLN A 20 -7.93 6.18 -0.84
CA GLN A 20 -8.20 7.53 -1.31
C GLN A 20 -7.18 8.01 -2.33
N ALA A 21 -5.89 7.81 -2.03
CA ALA A 21 -4.80 8.29 -2.89
C ALA A 21 -4.78 7.57 -4.23
N LEU A 22 -5.07 6.28 -4.23
CA LEU A 22 -4.98 5.44 -5.43
C LEU A 22 -6.34 5.13 -6.05
N ARG A 23 -7.40 5.70 -5.49
CA ARG A 23 -8.77 5.56 -5.98
C ARG A 23 -9.18 4.08 -6.10
N PHE A 24 -8.99 3.35 -5.01
CA PHE A 24 -9.42 1.96 -4.96
C PHE A 24 -10.94 1.87 -5.13
N PRO A 25 -11.45 0.77 -5.68
CA PRO A 25 -12.89 0.63 -5.89
C PRO A 25 -13.66 0.53 -4.57
N ASP A 26 -14.97 0.78 -4.64
CA ASP A 26 -15.84 0.78 -3.46
C ASP A 26 -15.87 -0.57 -2.74
N TRP A 27 -15.60 -1.66 -3.44
CA TRP A 27 -15.55 -2.99 -2.86
C TRP A 27 -14.27 -3.29 -2.07
N TYR A 28 -13.34 -2.33 -2.01
CA TYR A 28 -12.09 -2.53 -1.28
C TYR A 28 -12.38 -2.82 0.20
N GLY A 29 -12.01 -4.02 0.65
CA GLY A 29 -12.41 -4.55 1.95
C GLY A 29 -11.49 -4.21 3.11
N ASN A 30 -10.55 -3.28 2.96
CA ASN A 30 -9.61 -2.85 4.00
C ASN A 30 -8.87 -4.03 4.64
N ASN A 31 -8.43 -4.98 3.81
CA ASN A 31 -7.63 -6.11 4.25
C ASN A 31 -6.42 -6.28 3.33
N LEU A 32 -5.43 -7.07 3.78
CA LEU A 32 -4.18 -7.20 3.05
C LEU A 32 -4.34 -7.93 1.72
N ASP A 33 -5.28 -8.86 1.61
CA ASP A 33 -5.54 -9.54 0.35
C ASP A 33 -6.11 -8.58 -0.69
N ALA A 34 -7.07 -7.75 -0.29
CA ALA A 34 -7.63 -6.72 -1.17
C ALA A 34 -6.57 -5.70 -1.55
N LEU A 35 -5.71 -5.33 -0.62
CA LEU A 35 -4.61 -4.40 -0.89
C LEU A 35 -3.67 -4.96 -1.95
N HIS A 36 -3.29 -6.23 -1.84
CA HIS A 36 -2.44 -6.88 -2.83
C HIS A 36 -3.09 -6.84 -4.20
N ASP A 37 -4.37 -7.19 -4.29
CA ASP A 37 -5.09 -7.20 -5.56
C ASP A 37 -5.16 -5.82 -6.18
N CYS A 38 -5.48 -4.81 -5.39
CA CYS A 38 -5.60 -3.44 -5.89
C CYS A 38 -4.25 -2.86 -6.33
N LEU A 39 -3.20 -3.08 -5.53
CA LEU A 39 -1.87 -2.58 -5.88
C LEU A 39 -1.30 -3.30 -7.10
N SER A 40 -1.59 -4.59 -7.26
CA SER A 40 -1.12 -5.34 -8.43
C SER A 40 -1.70 -4.82 -9.73
N ALA A 41 -2.84 -4.12 -9.68
CA ALA A 41 -3.52 -3.57 -10.84
C ALA A 41 -3.15 -2.11 -11.14
N VAL A 42 -2.34 -1.47 -10.31
CA VAL A 42 -1.98 -0.06 -10.50
C VAL A 42 -1.07 0.08 -11.73
N SER A 43 -1.42 1.01 -12.61
CA SER A 43 -0.67 1.24 -13.85
C SER A 43 0.22 2.48 -13.82
N GLN A 44 0.07 3.35 -12.81
CA GLN A 44 0.93 4.53 -12.67
C GLN A 44 2.11 4.23 -11.75
N GLU A 45 3.19 4.97 -11.93
CA GLU A 45 4.37 4.84 -11.07
C GLU A 45 4.10 5.41 -9.68
N ILE A 46 4.39 4.62 -8.64
CA ILE A 46 4.17 5.01 -7.26
C ILE A 46 5.41 4.71 -6.44
N GLN A 47 5.87 5.73 -5.71
CA GLN A 47 6.94 5.59 -4.72
C GLN A 47 6.28 5.58 -3.34
N ILE A 48 6.35 4.47 -2.63
CA ILE A 48 5.82 4.36 -1.27
C ILE A 48 6.98 4.51 -0.29
N ILE A 49 6.89 5.52 0.55
CA ILE A 49 7.90 5.83 1.56
C ILE A 49 7.35 5.44 2.91
N LEU A 50 8.02 4.48 3.58
CA LEU A 50 7.55 3.96 4.86
C LEU A 50 8.27 4.64 6.02
N THR A 51 7.48 5.12 6.99
CA THR A 51 8.00 5.66 8.25
C THR A 51 7.77 4.61 9.34
N GLU A 52 8.83 4.23 10.04
CA GLU A 52 8.82 3.21 11.09
C GLU A 52 8.18 1.89 10.61
N PRO A 53 8.68 1.30 9.53
CA PRO A 53 8.08 0.10 8.93
C PRO A 53 8.07 -1.11 9.88
N GLU A 54 8.97 -1.18 10.85
CA GLU A 54 9.05 -2.27 11.80
C GLU A 54 7.81 -2.42 12.67
N ARG A 55 6.96 -1.40 12.72
CA ARG A 55 5.71 -1.45 13.50
C ARG A 55 4.63 -2.29 12.85
N LEU A 56 4.68 -2.44 11.51
CA LEU A 56 3.65 -3.17 10.76
C LEU A 56 4.31 -4.14 9.77
N PRO A 57 4.95 -5.19 10.29
CA PRO A 57 5.73 -6.10 9.43
C PRO A 57 4.90 -6.82 8.37
N LEU A 58 3.63 -7.15 8.67
CA LEU A 58 2.78 -7.81 7.67
C LEU A 58 2.42 -6.88 6.52
N LEU A 59 2.15 -5.61 6.83
CA LEU A 59 1.90 -4.62 5.79
C LEU A 59 3.12 -4.45 4.90
N VAL A 60 4.29 -4.31 5.50
CA VAL A 60 5.54 -4.14 4.76
C VAL A 60 5.78 -5.32 3.84
N ARG A 61 5.54 -6.54 4.33
CA ARG A 61 5.71 -7.74 3.53
C ARG A 61 4.80 -7.74 2.30
N VAL A 62 3.53 -7.40 2.49
CA VAL A 62 2.57 -7.33 1.38
C VAL A 62 2.98 -6.26 0.38
N LEU A 63 3.44 -5.11 0.85
CA LEU A 63 3.89 -4.04 -0.05
C LEU A 63 5.10 -4.48 -0.88
N HIS A 64 6.05 -5.18 -0.28
CA HIS A 64 7.19 -5.70 -1.03
C HIS A 64 6.78 -6.77 -2.03
N ASP A 65 5.83 -7.62 -1.67
CA ASP A 65 5.28 -8.61 -2.62
C ASP A 65 4.63 -7.91 -3.81
N CYS A 66 3.87 -6.85 -3.56
CA CYS A 66 3.26 -6.06 -4.63
C CYS A 66 4.31 -5.42 -5.53
N ALA A 67 5.37 -4.88 -4.96
CA ALA A 67 6.45 -4.25 -5.73
C ALA A 67 7.18 -5.29 -6.59
N SER A 68 7.29 -6.52 -6.10
CA SER A 68 7.90 -7.62 -6.85
C SER A 68 7.05 -8.00 -8.06
N ASP A 69 5.73 -7.96 -7.91
CA ASP A 69 4.79 -8.35 -8.97
C ASP A 69 4.46 -7.20 -9.92
N ASN A 70 4.59 -5.95 -9.47
CA ASN A 70 4.23 -4.78 -10.26
C ASN A 70 5.40 -3.79 -10.31
N PRO A 71 6.07 -3.66 -11.47
CA PRO A 71 7.25 -2.78 -11.60
C PRO A 71 6.94 -1.30 -11.40
N ASN A 72 5.67 -0.91 -11.38
CA ASN A 72 5.28 0.48 -11.13
C ASN A 72 5.30 0.84 -9.65
N ILE A 73 5.40 -0.15 -8.75
CA ILE A 73 5.41 0.07 -7.30
C ILE A 73 6.85 0.02 -6.79
N HIS A 74 7.26 1.09 -6.12
CA HIS A 74 8.60 1.20 -5.54
C HIS A 74 8.47 1.46 -4.05
N ILE A 75 9.16 0.66 -3.23
CA ILE A 75 9.11 0.77 -1.77
C ILE A 75 10.45 1.27 -1.26
N THR A 76 10.39 2.25 -0.37
CA THR A 76 11.59 2.81 0.26
C THR A 76 11.52 2.73 1.77
#